data_c69a552a3a683d8437ff929c1395ffd5
#
_entry.id   c69a552a3a683d8437ff929c1395ffd5
#
_cell.length_a   1.000
_cell.length_b   1.000
_cell.length_c   1.000
_cell.angle_alpha   90.00
_cell.angle_beta   90.00
_cell.angle_gamma   90.00
#
_symmetry.space_group_name_H-M   'P 1'
#
loop_
_entity.id
_entity.type
_entity.pdbx_description
1 polymer ?
#
loop_
_entity_poly.entity_id
_entity_poly.type
_entity_poly.pdbx_seq_one_letter_code
_entity_poly.pdbx_strand_id
1 'polypeptide(L)'
;LHHWGASGMIVIVVLHMVQVFLWGAYKKPREATWIVGCLLLLITLGFGLTGYLLPWDNRAYWGTVVTTQIAAQAPVVGPYLTRLLGGVGVGVVTFARFFALHVVMLPPLTLLIIGVHIYLVRKHGVAPAADDNGPKKKFYPEQVYKDTIACALAFIVLFIMAIVAEIPLERLADPTDKSYIPRPEWYFLFLFQLLKFFEGPLELVGTMVLPGLAVTTLILVPFIDRAPLMRVGKRVFAIAAICFAGIAWGGLTMAAIRSTPPNTEKYTPPVEMLSWQRLTPEELRQSVRQVTEWFDRHRPPRRP
;
A
#
# COMPACT_ATOMS: atom_id res chain seq x y z
N LEU A 1 12.76 8.39 -5.73
CA LEU A 1 12.10 7.48 -6.69
C LEU A 1 11.15 6.49 -6.01
N HIS A 2 11.60 5.72 -5.01
CA HIS A 2 10.80 4.66 -4.39
C HIS A 2 9.48 5.16 -3.79
N HIS A 3 9.50 6.24 -3.02
CA HIS A 3 8.29 6.84 -2.41
C HIS A 3 7.24 7.23 -3.47
N TRP A 4 7.67 7.97 -4.49
CA TRP A 4 6.78 8.38 -5.58
C TRP A 4 6.36 7.21 -6.48
N GLY A 5 7.27 6.25 -6.68
CA GLY A 5 6.97 5.01 -7.40
C GLY A 5 5.91 4.16 -6.70
N ALA A 6 5.95 4.06 -5.37
CA ALA A 6 4.94 3.35 -4.60
C ALA A 6 3.55 4.01 -4.73
N SER A 7 3.49 5.34 -4.60
CA SER A 7 2.24 6.10 -4.82
C SER A 7 1.72 5.92 -6.26
N GLY A 8 2.61 6.04 -7.25
CA GLY A 8 2.27 5.83 -8.66
C GLY A 8 1.76 4.41 -8.95
N MET A 9 2.36 3.38 -8.33
CA MET A 9 1.93 1.99 -8.47
C MET A 9 0.49 1.80 -7.97
N ILE A 10 0.15 2.34 -6.79
CA ILE A 10 -1.21 2.25 -6.25
C ILE A 10 -2.22 2.92 -7.19
N VAL A 11 -1.91 4.12 -7.70
CA VAL A 11 -2.78 4.82 -8.67
C VAL A 11 -3.00 3.97 -9.92
N ILE A 12 -1.92 3.45 -10.51
CA ILE A 12 -1.99 2.68 -11.77
C ILE A 12 -2.75 1.37 -11.57
N VAL A 13 -2.52 0.66 -10.46
CA VAL A 13 -3.24 -0.60 -10.16
C VAL A 13 -4.74 -0.35 -9.97
N VAL A 14 -5.12 0.71 -9.26
CA VAL A 14 -6.54 1.08 -9.10
C VAL A 14 -7.16 1.46 -10.45
N LEU A 15 -6.49 2.29 -11.26
CA LEU A 15 -6.97 2.65 -12.60
C LEU A 15 -7.10 1.43 -13.50
N HIS A 16 -6.14 0.49 -13.44
CA HIS A 16 -6.22 -0.78 -14.16
C HIS A 16 -7.45 -1.59 -13.74
N MET A 17 -7.72 -1.71 -12.44
CA MET A 17 -8.90 -2.42 -11.95
C MET A 17 -10.21 -1.73 -12.38
N VAL A 18 -10.27 -0.40 -12.31
CA VAL A 18 -11.43 0.39 -12.80
C VAL A 18 -11.65 0.12 -14.29
N GLN A 19 -10.61 0.13 -15.09
CA GLN A 19 -10.69 -0.17 -16.53
C GLN A 19 -11.23 -1.59 -16.77
N VAL A 20 -10.65 -2.62 -16.12
CA VAL A 20 -11.09 -4.02 -16.23
C VAL A 20 -12.56 -4.17 -15.82
N PHE A 21 -12.94 -3.47 -14.75
CA PHE A 21 -14.33 -3.49 -14.24
C PHE A 21 -15.30 -2.82 -15.22
N LEU A 22 -15.02 -1.62 -15.69
CA LEU A 22 -15.88 -0.88 -16.63
C LEU A 22 -16.12 -1.65 -17.93
N TRP A 23 -15.09 -2.31 -18.44
CA TRP A 23 -15.19 -3.08 -19.68
C TRP A 23 -15.70 -4.49 -19.48
N GLY A 24 -15.99 -4.91 -18.24
CA GLY A 24 -16.45 -6.27 -17.94
C GLY A 24 -15.44 -7.34 -18.31
N ALA A 25 -14.15 -6.99 -18.34
CA ALA A 25 -13.08 -7.89 -18.75
C ALA A 25 -12.82 -9.05 -17.77
N TYR A 26 -13.42 -9.01 -16.59
CA TYR A 26 -13.44 -10.09 -15.59
C TYR A 26 -14.46 -11.20 -15.83
N LYS A 27 -15.38 -11.01 -16.80
CA LYS A 27 -16.43 -12.00 -17.10
C LYS A 27 -15.86 -13.26 -17.74
N LYS A 28 -16.67 -14.34 -17.76
CA LYS A 28 -16.25 -15.64 -18.31
C LYS A 28 -15.45 -15.51 -19.59
N PRO A 29 -14.32 -16.22 -19.70
CA PRO A 29 -13.74 -17.20 -18.76
C PRO A 29 -12.63 -16.61 -17.86
N ARG A 30 -12.68 -15.30 -17.49
CA ARG A 30 -11.58 -14.54 -16.86
C ARG A 30 -11.77 -14.28 -15.37
N GLU A 31 -12.70 -14.99 -14.72
CA GLU A 31 -13.00 -14.84 -13.29
C GLU A 31 -11.75 -15.06 -12.43
N ALA A 32 -11.00 -16.13 -12.74
CA ALA A 32 -9.73 -16.41 -12.03
C ALA A 32 -8.71 -15.30 -12.20
N THR A 33 -8.62 -14.69 -13.39
CA THR A 33 -7.73 -13.57 -13.66
C THR A 33 -8.07 -12.37 -12.78
N TRP A 34 -9.37 -12.08 -12.61
CA TRP A 34 -9.84 -11.02 -11.72
C TRP A 34 -9.50 -11.30 -10.26
N ILE A 35 -9.74 -12.50 -9.76
CA ILE A 35 -9.46 -12.88 -8.36
C ILE A 35 -7.97 -12.74 -8.07
N VAL A 36 -7.11 -13.20 -8.97
CA VAL A 36 -5.64 -13.04 -8.85
C VAL A 36 -5.26 -11.56 -8.91
N GLY A 37 -5.94 -10.75 -9.73
CA GLY A 37 -5.78 -9.29 -9.75
C GLY A 37 -6.16 -8.63 -8.42
N CYS A 38 -7.26 -9.05 -7.79
CA CYS A 38 -7.64 -8.59 -6.44
C CYS A 38 -6.58 -8.97 -5.40
N LEU A 39 -6.02 -10.17 -5.49
CA LEU A 39 -4.91 -10.59 -4.61
C LEU A 39 -3.68 -9.71 -4.81
N LEU A 40 -3.32 -9.37 -6.05
CA LEU A 40 -2.23 -8.43 -6.35
C LEU A 40 -2.49 -7.03 -5.78
N LEU A 41 -3.73 -6.53 -5.83
CA LEU A 41 -4.10 -5.28 -5.16
C LEU A 41 -3.85 -5.35 -3.66
N LEU A 42 -4.30 -6.43 -2.99
CA LEU A 42 -4.10 -6.61 -1.55
C LEU A 42 -2.62 -6.71 -1.19
N ILE A 43 -1.82 -7.39 -2.00
CA ILE A 43 -0.37 -7.46 -1.83
C ILE A 43 0.26 -6.07 -2.00
N THR A 44 -0.18 -5.28 -2.98
CA THR A 44 0.29 -3.91 -3.21
C THR A 44 -0.03 -3.00 -2.00
N LEU A 45 -1.23 -3.11 -1.44
CA LEU A 45 -1.59 -2.41 -0.20
C LEU A 45 -0.78 -2.92 1.00
N GLY A 46 -0.47 -4.22 1.03
CA GLY A 46 0.44 -4.82 2.01
C GLY A 46 1.86 -4.25 1.93
N PHE A 47 2.37 -4.01 0.72
CA PHE A 47 3.62 -3.27 0.53
C PHE A 47 3.53 -1.86 1.09
N GLY A 48 2.45 -1.13 0.78
CA GLY A 48 2.21 0.21 1.32
C GLY A 48 2.23 0.22 2.85
N LEU A 49 1.55 -0.75 3.47
CA LEU A 49 1.48 -0.88 4.92
C LEU A 49 2.85 -1.24 5.54
N THR A 50 3.52 -2.25 5.02
CA THR A 50 4.78 -2.73 5.59
C THR A 50 5.93 -1.77 5.34
N GLY A 51 5.95 -1.05 4.20
CA GLY A 51 6.94 -0.05 3.87
C GLY A 51 6.80 1.25 4.66
N TYR A 52 5.57 1.53 5.14
CA TYR A 52 5.24 2.75 5.87
C TYR A 52 6.03 2.91 7.19
N LEU A 53 6.32 1.82 7.91
CA LEU A 53 7.09 1.84 9.14
C LEU A 53 8.59 2.08 8.93
N LEU A 54 9.13 1.77 7.75
CA LEU A 54 10.57 1.68 7.54
C LEU A 54 11.34 3.01 7.66
N PRO A 55 10.77 4.20 7.37
CA PRO A 55 11.43 5.46 7.67
C PRO A 55 11.67 5.71 9.16
N TRP A 56 10.93 5.04 10.05
CA TRP A 56 11.02 5.15 11.50
C TRP A 56 10.86 6.59 12.00
N ASP A 57 10.02 7.37 11.35
CA ASP A 57 9.60 8.69 11.80
C ASP A 57 8.35 8.60 12.70
N ASN A 58 7.93 9.72 13.28
CA ASN A 58 6.76 9.76 14.18
C ASN A 58 5.48 9.26 13.49
N ARG A 59 5.28 9.64 12.26
CA ARG A 59 4.15 9.22 11.44
C ARG A 59 4.14 7.71 11.22
N ALA A 60 5.29 7.13 10.88
CA ALA A 60 5.46 5.70 10.68
C ALA A 60 5.21 4.91 11.96
N TYR A 61 5.79 5.36 13.08
CA TYR A 61 5.65 4.72 14.38
C TYR A 61 4.19 4.69 14.84
N TRP A 62 3.57 5.86 14.97
CA TRP A 62 2.22 5.96 15.51
C TRP A 62 1.16 5.39 14.56
N GLY A 63 1.35 5.50 13.24
CA GLY A 63 0.50 4.81 12.26
C GLY A 63 0.58 3.29 12.38
N THR A 64 1.76 2.74 12.69
CA THR A 64 1.94 1.30 12.94
C THR A 64 1.31 0.89 14.27
N VAL A 65 1.39 1.70 15.33
CA VAL A 65 0.68 1.45 16.59
C VAL A 65 -0.82 1.28 16.34
N VAL A 66 -1.45 2.20 15.61
CA VAL A 66 -2.88 2.09 15.26
C VAL A 66 -3.16 0.83 14.46
N THR A 67 -2.36 0.55 13.42
CA THR A 67 -2.57 -0.62 12.57
C THR A 67 -2.45 -1.94 13.33
N THR A 68 -1.47 -2.05 14.22
CA THR A 68 -1.29 -3.26 15.04
C THR A 68 -2.39 -3.42 16.08
N GLN A 69 -2.92 -2.32 16.62
CA GLN A 69 -4.09 -2.34 17.51
C GLN A 69 -5.35 -2.80 16.77
N ILE A 70 -5.60 -2.29 15.56
CA ILE A 70 -6.70 -2.76 14.71
C ILE A 70 -6.56 -4.26 14.44
N ALA A 71 -5.37 -4.73 14.06
CA ALA A 71 -5.12 -6.16 13.83
C ALA A 71 -5.36 -7.01 15.08
N ALA A 72 -5.05 -6.48 16.26
CA ALA A 72 -5.28 -7.16 17.55
C ALA A 72 -6.77 -7.40 17.87
N GLN A 73 -7.65 -6.54 17.35
CA GLN A 73 -9.11 -6.65 17.56
C GLN A 73 -9.76 -7.75 16.71
N ALA A 74 -9.03 -8.33 15.74
CA ALA A 74 -9.59 -9.36 14.86
C ALA A 74 -10.08 -10.58 15.69
N PRO A 75 -11.38 -10.97 15.58
CA PRO A 75 -11.90 -12.10 16.33
C PRO A 75 -11.10 -13.37 16.04
N VAL A 76 -10.78 -14.14 17.08
CA VAL A 76 -10.02 -15.40 17.04
C VAL A 76 -8.56 -15.23 16.60
N VAL A 77 -8.28 -14.50 15.52
CA VAL A 77 -6.92 -14.39 14.94
C VAL A 77 -6.11 -13.22 15.50
N GLY A 78 -6.72 -12.24 16.15
CA GLY A 78 -6.08 -11.04 16.69
C GLY A 78 -4.83 -11.33 17.55
N PRO A 79 -4.90 -12.22 18.56
CA PRO A 79 -3.74 -12.57 19.37
C PRO A 79 -2.57 -13.16 18.57
N TYR A 80 -2.86 -13.93 17.51
CA TYR A 80 -1.84 -14.48 16.62
C TYR A 80 -1.23 -13.38 15.73
N LEU A 81 -2.07 -12.49 15.19
CA LEU A 81 -1.60 -11.34 14.39
C LEU A 81 -0.72 -10.42 15.24
N THR A 82 -1.12 -10.11 16.47
CA THR A 82 -0.31 -9.29 17.39
C THR A 82 1.07 -9.92 17.61
N ARG A 83 1.13 -11.23 17.88
CA ARG A 83 2.40 -11.95 18.03
C ARG A 83 3.23 -11.95 16.75
N LEU A 84 2.58 -12.13 15.59
CA LEU A 84 3.25 -12.12 14.29
C LEU A 84 3.83 -10.74 13.96
N LEU A 85 3.12 -9.66 14.28
CA LEU A 85 3.51 -8.29 13.98
C LEU A 85 4.53 -7.68 14.97
N GLY A 86 4.88 -8.37 16.04
CA GLY A 86 5.97 -7.92 16.92
C GLY A 86 5.64 -7.93 18.41
N GLY A 87 4.43 -8.40 18.80
CA GLY A 87 3.99 -8.46 20.19
C GLY A 87 3.24 -7.21 20.65
N VAL A 88 3.25 -6.97 21.97
CA VAL A 88 2.59 -5.80 22.56
C VAL A 88 3.50 -4.58 22.39
N GLY A 89 3.11 -3.66 21.51
CA GLY A 89 3.85 -2.43 21.23
C GLY A 89 4.75 -2.51 19.99
N VAL A 90 5.02 -1.34 19.43
CA VAL A 90 5.88 -1.16 18.25
C VAL A 90 7.32 -0.96 18.71
N GLY A 91 8.25 -1.76 18.21
CA GLY A 91 9.66 -1.73 18.57
C GLY A 91 10.55 -2.39 17.53
N VAL A 92 11.80 -2.68 17.92
CA VAL A 92 12.81 -3.27 17.02
C VAL A 92 12.32 -4.59 16.40
N VAL A 93 11.58 -5.42 17.15
CA VAL A 93 11.03 -6.68 16.63
C VAL A 93 9.98 -6.43 15.56
N THR A 94 9.09 -5.45 15.78
CA THR A 94 8.10 -5.01 14.78
C THR A 94 8.79 -4.52 13.53
N PHE A 95 9.78 -3.63 13.69
CA PHE A 95 10.57 -3.10 12.58
C PHE A 95 11.23 -4.22 11.76
N ALA A 96 11.94 -5.13 12.41
CA ALA A 96 12.62 -6.24 11.75
C ALA A 96 11.65 -7.14 10.95
N ARG A 97 10.46 -7.38 11.48
CA ARG A 97 9.43 -8.19 10.81
C ARG A 97 8.82 -7.47 9.62
N PHE A 98 8.50 -6.18 9.78
CA PHE A 98 8.00 -5.37 8.67
C PHE A 98 9.05 -5.23 7.55
N PHE A 99 10.32 -5.07 7.91
CA PHE A 99 11.42 -5.08 6.95
C PHE A 99 11.51 -6.42 6.21
N ALA A 100 11.47 -7.54 6.93
CA ALA A 100 11.51 -8.87 6.31
C ALA A 100 10.29 -9.11 5.40
N LEU A 101 9.09 -8.70 5.82
CA LEU A 101 7.88 -8.77 4.98
C LEU A 101 8.06 -7.94 3.70
N HIS A 102 8.44 -6.68 3.85
CA HIS A 102 8.51 -5.72 2.74
C HIS A 102 9.61 -6.05 1.73
N VAL A 103 10.80 -6.43 2.20
CA VAL A 103 12.00 -6.58 1.35
C VAL A 103 12.23 -8.02 0.92
N VAL A 104 11.88 -8.99 1.78
CA VAL A 104 12.25 -10.41 1.54
C VAL A 104 11.04 -11.25 1.12
N MET A 105 9.86 -11.07 1.73
CA MET A 105 8.72 -11.97 1.47
C MET A 105 7.79 -11.44 0.37
N LEU A 106 7.37 -10.18 0.44
CA LEU A 106 6.40 -9.63 -0.51
C LEU A 106 6.93 -9.54 -1.95
N PRO A 107 8.19 -9.17 -2.23
CA PRO A 107 8.65 -9.08 -3.60
C PRO A 107 8.61 -10.40 -4.36
N PRO A 108 9.18 -11.52 -3.88
CA PRO A 108 9.10 -12.79 -4.60
C PRO A 108 7.67 -13.33 -4.69
N LEU A 109 6.83 -13.12 -3.65
CA LEU A 109 5.42 -13.47 -3.70
C LEU A 109 4.71 -12.70 -4.82
N THR A 110 4.95 -11.40 -4.92
CA THR A 110 4.36 -10.55 -5.96
C THR A 110 4.76 -11.02 -7.35
N LEU A 111 6.04 -11.30 -7.57
CA LEU A 111 6.54 -11.81 -8.86
C LEU A 111 5.87 -13.14 -9.24
N LEU A 112 5.72 -14.05 -8.26
CA LEU A 112 5.02 -15.31 -8.47
C LEU A 112 3.56 -15.08 -8.89
N ILE A 113 2.83 -14.24 -8.16
CA ILE A 113 1.41 -13.97 -8.44
C ILE A 113 1.22 -13.18 -9.74
N ILE A 114 2.13 -12.26 -10.09
CA ILE A 114 2.16 -11.61 -11.42
C ILE A 114 2.34 -12.68 -12.51
N GLY A 115 3.25 -13.63 -12.32
CA GLY A 115 3.43 -14.75 -13.25
C GLY A 115 2.15 -15.54 -13.49
N VAL A 116 1.42 -15.86 -12.40
CA VAL A 116 0.11 -16.53 -12.49
C VAL A 116 -0.91 -15.63 -13.19
N HIS A 117 -0.95 -14.33 -12.88
CA HIS A 117 -1.86 -13.38 -13.52
C HIS A 117 -1.65 -13.31 -15.04
N ILE A 118 -0.40 -13.15 -15.48
CA ILE A 118 -0.04 -13.11 -16.89
C ILE A 118 -0.33 -14.44 -17.57
N TYR A 119 -0.05 -15.57 -16.91
CA TYR A 119 -0.40 -16.90 -17.43
C TYR A 119 -1.91 -17.01 -17.70
N LEU A 120 -2.76 -16.57 -16.75
CA LEU A 120 -4.22 -16.59 -16.90
C LEU A 120 -4.69 -15.68 -18.05
N VAL A 121 -4.09 -14.47 -18.18
CA VAL A 121 -4.37 -13.57 -19.31
C VAL A 121 -4.02 -14.23 -20.64
N ARG A 122 -2.91 -14.92 -20.74
CA ARG A 122 -2.52 -15.64 -21.96
C ARG A 122 -3.42 -16.83 -22.24
N LYS A 123 -3.82 -17.59 -21.22
CA LYS A 123 -4.69 -18.78 -21.33
C LYS A 123 -6.08 -18.40 -21.79
N HIS A 124 -6.68 -17.34 -21.25
CA HIS A 124 -8.06 -16.96 -21.53
C HIS A 124 -8.20 -15.86 -22.59
N GLY A 125 -7.08 -15.30 -23.02
CA GLY A 125 -7.00 -14.17 -23.95
C GLY A 125 -7.46 -12.84 -23.34
N VAL A 126 -7.16 -11.74 -24.02
CA VAL A 126 -7.62 -10.39 -23.69
C VAL A 126 -9.13 -10.31 -23.99
N ALA A 127 -9.89 -9.57 -23.14
CA ALA A 127 -11.29 -9.31 -23.43
C ALA A 127 -11.41 -8.48 -24.72
N PRO A 128 -12.19 -8.91 -25.72
CA PRO A 128 -12.42 -8.12 -26.91
C PRO A 128 -13.16 -6.84 -26.52
N ALA A 129 -12.87 -5.73 -27.19
CA ALA A 129 -13.73 -4.56 -27.13
C ALA A 129 -15.11 -4.95 -27.68
N ALA A 130 -16.19 -4.39 -27.11
CA ALA A 130 -17.55 -4.76 -27.44
C ALA A 130 -17.92 -4.60 -28.94
N ASP A 131 -17.17 -3.81 -29.66
CA ASP A 131 -17.38 -3.46 -31.07
C ASP A 131 -16.09 -3.66 -31.90
N ASP A 132 -15.18 -4.57 -31.48
CA ASP A 132 -13.90 -4.78 -32.15
C ASP A 132 -14.07 -5.59 -33.45
N ASN A 133 -14.50 -4.92 -34.51
CA ASN A 133 -14.45 -5.38 -35.89
C ASN A 133 -13.21 -4.86 -36.64
N GLY A 134 -12.29 -4.19 -35.90
CA GLY A 134 -11.09 -3.60 -36.47
C GLY A 134 -10.00 -4.62 -36.82
N PRO A 135 -9.02 -4.23 -37.67
CA PRO A 135 -7.90 -5.10 -38.00
C PRO A 135 -7.08 -5.41 -36.72
N LYS A 136 -6.83 -6.69 -36.47
CA LYS A 136 -6.01 -7.14 -35.35
C LYS A 136 -4.57 -6.65 -35.52
N LYS A 137 -4.08 -5.92 -34.52
CA LYS A 137 -2.69 -5.46 -34.45
C LYS A 137 -1.79 -6.56 -33.89
N LYS A 138 -0.56 -6.64 -34.36
CA LYS A 138 0.42 -7.56 -33.82
C LYS A 138 0.92 -7.06 -32.47
N PHE A 139 1.07 -7.97 -31.52
CA PHE A 139 1.67 -7.62 -30.22
C PHE A 139 3.10 -7.11 -30.40
N TYR A 140 3.91 -7.83 -31.20
CA TYR A 140 5.26 -7.40 -31.55
C TYR A 140 5.30 -7.05 -33.06
N PRO A 141 5.90 -5.91 -33.45
CA PRO A 141 6.54 -4.89 -32.61
C PRO A 141 5.60 -3.78 -32.10
N GLU A 142 4.37 -3.67 -32.63
CA GLU A 142 3.53 -2.47 -32.48
C GLU A 142 3.13 -2.17 -31.00
N GLN A 143 2.60 -3.18 -30.29
CA GLN A 143 2.17 -2.98 -28.90
C GLN A 143 3.39 -2.82 -27.98
N VAL A 144 4.41 -3.66 -28.15
CA VAL A 144 5.65 -3.57 -27.36
C VAL A 144 6.30 -2.19 -27.47
N TYR A 145 6.33 -1.61 -28.69
CA TYR A 145 6.87 -0.27 -28.88
C TYR A 145 6.08 0.81 -28.09
N LYS A 146 4.74 0.74 -28.12
CA LYS A 146 3.89 1.66 -27.36
C LYS A 146 4.08 1.51 -25.86
N ASP A 147 4.14 0.27 -25.37
CA ASP A 147 4.34 -0.04 -23.96
C ASP A 147 5.72 0.46 -23.50
N THR A 148 6.75 0.30 -24.32
CA THR A 148 8.11 0.82 -24.03
C THR A 148 8.10 2.35 -23.90
N ILE A 149 7.42 3.07 -24.82
CA ILE A 149 7.28 4.53 -24.72
C ILE A 149 6.52 4.91 -23.44
N ALA A 150 5.40 4.25 -23.14
CA ALA A 150 4.63 4.53 -21.95
C ALA A 150 5.44 4.31 -20.67
N CYS A 151 6.20 3.22 -20.60
CA CYS A 151 7.11 2.94 -19.48
C CYS A 151 8.21 4.00 -19.35
N ALA A 152 8.82 4.42 -20.48
CA ALA A 152 9.84 5.46 -20.48
C ALA A 152 9.28 6.81 -19.99
N LEU A 153 8.10 7.20 -20.45
CA LEU A 153 7.44 8.42 -20.01
C LEU A 153 7.08 8.36 -18.53
N ALA A 154 6.54 7.25 -18.04
CA ALA A 154 6.25 7.07 -16.62
C ALA A 154 7.53 7.18 -15.76
N PHE A 155 8.64 6.58 -16.23
CA PHE A 155 9.93 6.67 -15.54
C PHE A 155 10.45 8.11 -15.50
N ILE A 156 10.35 8.87 -16.61
CA ILE A 156 10.75 10.27 -16.69
C ILE A 156 9.92 11.11 -15.69
N VAL A 157 8.59 10.91 -15.63
CA VAL A 157 7.73 11.60 -14.67
C VAL A 157 8.15 11.31 -13.23
N LEU A 158 8.37 10.05 -12.88
CA LEU A 158 8.83 9.65 -11.56
C LEU A 158 10.21 10.24 -11.22
N PHE A 159 11.10 10.31 -12.21
CA PHE A 159 12.42 10.89 -12.03
C PHE A 159 12.36 12.40 -11.77
N ILE A 160 11.51 13.11 -12.52
CA ILE A 160 11.27 14.55 -12.30
C ILE A 160 10.66 14.77 -10.91
N MET A 161 9.64 13.98 -10.52
CA MET A 161 9.05 14.07 -9.19
C MET A 161 10.08 13.85 -8.08
N ALA A 162 11.02 12.92 -8.28
CA ALA A 162 12.07 12.65 -7.30
C ALA A 162 13.07 13.80 -7.14
N ILE A 163 13.19 14.68 -8.15
CA ILE A 163 14.08 15.85 -8.11
C ILE A 163 13.36 17.07 -7.52
N VAL A 164 12.08 17.30 -7.92
CA VAL A 164 11.38 18.56 -7.62
C VAL A 164 10.46 18.46 -6.41
N ALA A 165 10.01 17.27 -6.03
CA ALA A 165 9.06 17.06 -4.94
C ALA A 165 9.76 16.48 -3.71
N GLU A 166 9.70 17.21 -2.60
CA GLU A 166 10.21 16.73 -1.31
C GLU A 166 9.40 15.53 -0.81
N ILE A 167 10.10 14.57 -0.20
CA ILE A 167 9.45 13.45 0.50
C ILE A 167 8.98 13.96 1.86
N PRO A 168 7.70 13.74 2.25
CA PRO A 168 7.17 14.22 3.52
C PRO A 168 7.63 13.32 4.68
N LEU A 169 8.91 13.43 5.07
CA LEU A 169 9.44 12.80 6.27
C LEU A 169 9.19 13.70 7.48
N GLU A 170 8.84 13.10 8.60
CA GLU A 170 8.68 13.77 9.87
C GLU A 170 9.91 13.54 10.79
N ARG A 171 9.90 14.10 11.99
CA ARG A 171 10.94 13.85 12.99
C ARG A 171 11.03 12.35 13.34
N LEU A 172 12.17 11.91 13.86
CA LEU A 172 12.35 10.54 14.34
C LEU A 172 11.27 10.13 15.33
N ALA A 173 10.93 8.85 15.32
CA ALA A 173 9.90 8.27 16.17
C ALA A 173 10.14 8.58 17.65
N ASP A 174 9.15 9.20 18.28
CA ASP A 174 9.12 9.44 19.72
C ASP A 174 7.95 8.66 20.34
N PRO A 175 8.21 7.51 20.97
CA PRO A 175 7.19 6.73 21.67
C PRO A 175 6.56 7.43 22.87
N THR A 176 7.17 8.52 23.37
CA THR A 176 6.68 9.28 24.51
C THR A 176 5.69 10.37 24.14
N ASP A 177 5.66 10.78 22.88
CA ASP A 177 4.76 11.79 22.35
C ASP A 177 3.34 11.24 22.14
N LYS A 178 2.60 11.10 23.23
CA LYS A 178 1.20 10.65 23.20
C LYS A 178 0.22 11.69 22.65
N SER A 179 0.67 12.92 22.41
CA SER A 179 -0.15 13.97 21.80
C SER A 179 -0.17 13.88 20.28
N TYR A 180 0.72 13.07 19.70
CA TYR A 180 0.79 12.90 18.26
C TYR A 180 -0.50 12.30 17.69
N ILE A 181 -1.05 12.93 16.64
CA ILE A 181 -2.23 12.44 15.93
C ILE A 181 -1.77 11.63 14.72
N PRO A 182 -1.91 10.30 14.74
CA PRO A 182 -1.50 9.45 13.63
C PRO A 182 -2.30 9.78 12.38
N ARG A 183 -1.59 9.87 11.23
CA ARG A 183 -2.22 10.09 9.94
C ARG A 183 -1.60 9.15 8.92
N PRO A 184 -2.38 8.20 8.37
CA PRO A 184 -1.85 7.26 7.40
C PRO A 184 -1.55 7.93 6.06
N GLU A 185 -0.94 7.18 5.15
CA GLU A 185 -0.73 7.60 3.77
C GLU A 185 -2.06 7.92 3.06
N TRP A 186 -2.00 8.77 2.04
CA TRP A 186 -3.16 9.32 1.34
C TRP A 186 -4.14 8.25 0.86
N TYR A 187 -3.66 7.08 0.45
CA TYR A 187 -4.49 5.98 -0.04
C TYR A 187 -5.21 5.20 1.07
N PHE A 188 -4.89 5.44 2.34
CA PHE A 188 -5.61 4.92 3.52
C PHE A 188 -6.42 5.98 4.27
N LEU A 189 -6.37 7.26 3.87
CA LEU A 189 -7.08 8.34 4.57
C LEU A 189 -8.59 8.11 4.64
N PHE A 190 -9.18 7.53 3.61
CA PHE A 190 -10.61 7.22 3.59
C PHE A 190 -10.99 6.20 4.67
N LEU A 191 -10.15 5.19 4.90
CA LEU A 191 -10.35 4.22 5.99
C LEU A 191 -10.17 4.90 7.36
N PHE A 192 -9.16 5.73 7.51
CA PHE A 192 -8.93 6.51 8.72
C PHE A 192 -10.14 7.39 9.08
N GLN A 193 -10.76 8.02 8.09
CA GLN A 193 -11.98 8.80 8.32
C GLN A 193 -13.18 7.89 8.63
N LEU A 194 -13.28 6.75 7.95
CA LEU A 194 -14.35 5.79 8.19
C LEU A 194 -14.34 5.32 9.65
N LEU A 195 -13.16 5.02 10.21
CA LEU A 195 -13.03 4.58 11.61
C LEU A 195 -13.60 5.59 12.61
N LYS A 196 -13.50 6.89 12.34
CA LYS A 196 -14.02 7.94 13.24
C LYS A 196 -15.54 7.93 13.39
N PHE A 197 -16.25 7.26 12.50
CA PHE A 197 -17.72 7.11 12.60
C PHE A 197 -18.14 5.91 13.45
N PHE A 198 -17.19 5.06 13.85
CA PHE A 198 -17.44 3.82 14.57
C PHE A 198 -16.63 3.78 15.86
N GLU A 199 -17.22 4.26 16.96
CA GLU A 199 -16.57 4.27 18.27
C GLU A 199 -17.19 3.23 19.21
N GLY A 200 -16.43 2.81 20.22
CA GLY A 200 -16.86 1.88 21.25
C GLY A 200 -17.31 0.51 20.68
N PRO A 201 -18.52 0.02 20.99
CA PRO A 201 -18.97 -1.31 20.55
C PRO A 201 -19.04 -1.50 19.03
N LEU A 202 -19.13 -0.41 18.26
CA LEU A 202 -19.21 -0.43 16.81
C LEU A 202 -17.84 -0.37 16.12
N GLU A 203 -16.75 -0.23 16.87
CA GLU A 203 -15.40 -0.13 16.32
C GLU A 203 -15.05 -1.31 15.41
N LEU A 204 -15.46 -2.53 15.79
CA LEU A 204 -15.25 -3.73 14.96
C LEU A 204 -15.93 -3.64 13.59
N VAL A 205 -17.07 -2.94 13.51
CA VAL A 205 -17.78 -2.75 12.23
C VAL A 205 -16.94 -1.89 11.28
N GLY A 206 -16.39 -0.78 11.77
CA GLY A 206 -15.55 0.11 10.96
C GLY A 206 -14.19 -0.50 10.60
N THR A 207 -13.57 -1.23 11.54
CA THR A 207 -12.23 -1.79 11.36
C THR A 207 -12.19 -3.07 10.54
N MET A 208 -13.19 -3.95 10.68
CA MET A 208 -13.17 -5.30 10.10
C MET A 208 -14.34 -5.57 9.15
N VAL A 209 -15.57 -5.29 9.58
CA VAL A 209 -16.76 -5.73 8.84
C VAL A 209 -16.88 -4.97 7.52
N LEU A 210 -16.85 -3.64 7.53
CA LEU A 210 -17.00 -2.84 6.31
C LEU A 210 -15.82 -3.02 5.32
N PRO A 211 -14.56 -2.95 5.73
CA PRO A 211 -13.45 -3.25 4.82
C PRO A 211 -13.46 -4.69 4.31
N GLY A 212 -13.77 -5.66 5.17
CA GLY A 212 -13.89 -7.06 4.79
C GLY A 212 -15.00 -7.29 3.79
N LEU A 213 -16.18 -6.67 3.98
CA LEU A 213 -17.31 -6.73 3.05
C LEU A 213 -16.93 -6.08 1.70
N ALA A 214 -16.24 -4.95 1.70
CA ALA A 214 -15.80 -4.29 0.49
C ALA A 214 -14.83 -5.18 -0.32
N VAL A 215 -13.82 -5.78 0.33
CA VAL A 215 -12.89 -6.72 -0.31
C VAL A 215 -13.61 -7.96 -0.81
N THR A 216 -14.49 -8.55 -0.01
CA THR A 216 -15.28 -9.73 -0.41
C THR A 216 -16.15 -9.42 -1.62
N THR A 217 -16.86 -8.28 -1.61
CA THR A 217 -17.67 -7.84 -2.76
C THR A 217 -16.81 -7.67 -4.01
N LEU A 218 -15.63 -7.04 -3.87
CA LEU A 218 -14.70 -6.87 -4.98
C LEU A 218 -14.27 -8.21 -5.58
N ILE A 219 -13.92 -9.20 -4.76
CA ILE A 219 -13.54 -10.54 -5.21
C ILE A 219 -14.71 -11.23 -5.90
N LEU A 220 -15.94 -11.07 -5.39
CA LEU A 220 -17.13 -11.73 -5.89
C LEU A 220 -17.75 -11.05 -7.12
N VAL A 221 -17.26 -9.92 -7.57
CA VAL A 221 -17.76 -9.19 -8.76
C VAL A 221 -18.07 -10.11 -9.96
N PRO A 222 -17.18 -11.06 -10.38
CA PRO A 222 -17.45 -11.92 -11.53
C PRO A 222 -18.65 -12.84 -11.35
N PHE A 223 -19.00 -13.16 -10.12
CA PHE A 223 -20.10 -14.05 -9.76
C PHE A 223 -21.40 -13.29 -9.54
N ILE A 224 -21.33 -12.00 -9.23
CA ILE A 224 -22.49 -11.10 -9.06
C ILE A 224 -22.94 -10.56 -10.41
N ASP A 225 -22.01 -9.98 -11.20
CA ASP A 225 -22.29 -9.42 -12.52
C ASP A 225 -22.12 -10.46 -13.63
N ARG A 226 -23.15 -11.27 -13.83
CA ARG A 226 -23.21 -12.31 -14.90
C ARG A 226 -23.84 -11.82 -16.19
N ALA A 227 -24.32 -10.58 -16.26
CA ALA A 227 -24.93 -10.04 -17.46
C ALA A 227 -23.95 -10.07 -18.66
N PRO A 228 -24.37 -10.42 -19.88
CA PRO A 228 -23.48 -10.54 -21.03
C PRO A 228 -23.02 -9.17 -21.57
N LEU A 229 -23.47 -8.07 -20.97
CA LEU A 229 -23.18 -6.72 -21.40
C LEU A 229 -21.69 -6.39 -21.19
N MET A 230 -20.99 -6.07 -22.28
CA MET A 230 -19.59 -5.64 -22.28
C MET A 230 -19.44 -4.16 -22.63
N ARG A 231 -20.38 -3.58 -23.40
CA ARG A 231 -20.33 -2.16 -23.80
C ARG A 231 -20.54 -1.25 -22.59
N VAL A 232 -19.55 -0.39 -22.29
CA VAL A 232 -19.53 0.49 -21.10
C VAL A 232 -20.83 1.31 -20.98
N GLY A 233 -21.28 1.96 -22.05
CA GLY A 233 -22.51 2.80 -22.03
C GLY A 233 -23.80 2.07 -21.69
N LYS A 234 -23.84 0.70 -21.78
CA LYS A 234 -24.99 -0.11 -21.38
C LYS A 234 -24.89 -0.67 -19.96
N ARG A 235 -23.75 -0.44 -19.27
CA ARG A 235 -23.48 -0.98 -17.93
C ARG A 235 -23.76 0.05 -16.84
N VAL A 236 -24.98 0.56 -16.80
CA VAL A 236 -25.38 1.65 -15.89
C VAL A 236 -25.09 1.33 -14.43
N PHE A 237 -25.37 0.11 -13.97
CA PHE A 237 -25.07 -0.31 -12.59
C PHE A 237 -23.57 -0.32 -12.29
N ALA A 238 -22.73 -0.74 -13.24
CA ALA A 238 -21.29 -0.73 -13.07
C ALA A 238 -20.75 0.71 -12.99
N ILE A 239 -21.25 1.59 -13.86
CA ILE A 239 -20.89 3.02 -13.81
C ILE A 239 -21.35 3.64 -12.49
N ALA A 240 -22.58 3.39 -12.07
CA ALA A 240 -23.10 3.89 -10.80
C ALA A 240 -22.28 3.40 -9.60
N ALA A 241 -21.89 2.11 -9.59
CA ALA A 241 -21.04 1.55 -8.52
C ALA A 241 -19.65 2.23 -8.44
N ILE A 242 -19.00 2.46 -9.59
CA ILE A 242 -17.71 3.19 -9.61
C ILE A 242 -17.86 4.65 -9.19
N CYS A 243 -18.90 5.33 -9.66
CA CYS A 243 -19.18 6.71 -9.26
C CYS A 243 -19.43 6.78 -7.74
N PHE A 244 -20.24 5.87 -7.20
CA PHE A 244 -20.48 5.79 -5.77
C PHE A 244 -19.20 5.52 -4.98
N ALA A 245 -18.40 4.52 -5.39
CA ALA A 245 -17.14 4.18 -4.76
C ALA A 245 -16.15 5.36 -4.82
N GLY A 246 -16.06 6.04 -5.96
CA GLY A 246 -15.20 7.21 -6.15
C GLY A 246 -15.63 8.40 -5.28
N ILE A 247 -16.94 8.68 -5.20
CA ILE A 247 -17.50 9.74 -4.35
C ILE A 247 -17.28 9.40 -2.86
N ALA A 248 -17.53 8.16 -2.46
CA ALA A 248 -17.30 7.72 -1.09
C ALA A 248 -15.81 7.82 -0.70
N TRP A 249 -14.93 7.28 -1.54
CA TRP A 249 -13.49 7.35 -1.33
C TRP A 249 -12.99 8.80 -1.29
N GLY A 250 -13.36 9.63 -2.26
CA GLY A 250 -12.95 11.04 -2.36
C GLY A 250 -13.52 11.87 -1.22
N GLY A 251 -14.81 11.67 -0.89
CA GLY A 251 -15.49 12.37 0.21
C GLY A 251 -14.88 12.05 1.56
N LEU A 252 -14.64 10.76 1.87
CA LEU A 252 -13.98 10.34 3.10
C LEU A 252 -12.53 10.84 3.18
N THR A 253 -11.79 10.77 2.08
CA THR A 253 -10.42 11.30 2.00
C THR A 253 -10.39 12.81 2.26
N MET A 254 -11.29 13.56 1.64
CA MET A 254 -11.39 15.01 1.84
C MET A 254 -11.80 15.36 3.26
N ALA A 255 -12.72 14.61 3.85
CA ALA A 255 -13.12 14.77 5.24
C ALA A 255 -11.93 14.49 6.20
N ALA A 256 -11.12 13.45 5.93
CA ALA A 256 -9.91 13.18 6.69
C ALA A 256 -8.89 14.33 6.60
N ILE A 257 -8.70 14.90 5.41
CA ILE A 257 -7.79 16.03 5.21
C ILE A 257 -8.23 17.25 6.02
N ARG A 258 -9.54 17.51 6.07
CA ARG A 258 -10.09 18.69 6.78
C ARG A 258 -10.15 18.50 8.29
N SER A 259 -10.48 17.30 8.76
CA SER A 259 -10.68 17.02 10.19
C SER A 259 -9.40 16.78 10.97
N THR A 260 -8.31 16.47 10.30
CA THR A 260 -7.01 16.21 10.91
C THR A 260 -5.96 16.97 10.12
N PRO A 261 -5.57 18.18 10.57
CA PRO A 261 -4.53 18.95 9.89
C PRO A 261 -3.21 18.15 9.86
N PRO A 262 -2.39 18.31 8.81
CA PRO A 262 -1.09 17.67 8.77
C PRO A 262 -0.22 18.16 9.91
N ASN A 263 0.55 17.27 10.51
CA ASN A 263 1.60 17.67 11.43
C ASN A 263 2.61 18.53 10.66
N THR A 264 2.87 19.72 11.16
CA THR A 264 3.70 20.71 10.45
C THR A 264 5.18 20.63 10.83
N GLU A 265 5.52 19.82 11.84
CA GLU A 265 6.91 19.61 12.22
C GLU A 265 7.67 18.86 11.12
N LYS A 266 8.47 19.60 10.38
CA LYS A 266 9.38 19.03 9.39
C LYS A 266 10.45 18.22 10.08
N TYR A 267 10.87 17.12 9.45
CA TYR A 267 12.05 16.39 9.85
C TYR A 267 13.25 17.32 9.80
N THR A 268 13.75 17.67 10.95
CA THR A 268 15.08 18.22 11.12
C THR A 268 15.97 17.05 11.49
N PRO A 269 16.87 16.58 10.60
CA PRO A 269 17.81 15.56 10.98
C PRO A 269 18.59 16.05 12.20
N PRO A 270 18.82 15.22 13.24
CA PRO A 270 19.67 15.59 14.33
C PRO A 270 20.97 16.17 13.78
N VAL A 271 21.44 17.25 14.37
CA VAL A 271 22.69 17.91 13.92
C VAL A 271 23.83 16.90 13.81
N GLU A 272 23.83 15.89 14.64
CA GLU A 272 24.71 14.72 14.60
C GLU A 272 24.61 13.90 13.31
N MET A 273 23.40 13.69 12.72
CA MET A 273 23.26 13.02 11.42
C MET A 273 23.79 13.86 10.25
N LEU A 274 23.64 15.18 10.28
CA LEU A 274 24.18 16.05 9.25
C LEU A 274 25.72 16.12 9.32
N SER A 275 26.32 15.85 10.48
CA SER A 275 27.76 15.76 10.67
C SER A 275 28.37 14.49 10.10
N TRP A 276 27.61 13.38 9.98
CA TRP A 276 28.10 12.09 9.45
C TRP A 276 28.63 12.18 8.01
N GLN A 277 28.08 13.07 7.19
CA GLN A 277 28.58 13.32 5.83
C GLN A 277 29.92 14.06 5.80
N ARG A 278 30.41 14.56 6.94
CA ARG A 278 31.66 15.30 7.09
C ARG A 278 32.59 14.72 8.15
N LEU A 279 32.27 13.56 8.70
CA LEU A 279 33.15 12.91 9.68
C LEU A 279 34.45 12.50 9.02
N THR A 280 35.53 12.87 9.64
CA THR A 280 36.84 12.34 9.32
C THR A 280 36.89 10.84 9.60
N PRO A 281 37.79 10.07 8.98
CA PRO A 281 37.94 8.64 9.26
C PRO A 281 38.16 8.31 10.74
N GLU A 282 38.74 9.22 11.50
CA GLU A 282 38.99 9.10 12.94
C GLU A 282 37.72 9.27 13.77
N GLU A 283 36.92 10.29 13.47
CA GLU A 283 35.62 10.54 14.11
C GLU A 283 34.66 9.41 13.83
N LEU A 284 34.66 8.86 12.61
CA LEU A 284 33.87 7.69 12.26
C LEU A 284 34.26 6.46 13.10
N ARG A 285 35.56 6.20 13.27
CA ARG A 285 36.07 5.12 14.12
C ARG A 285 35.66 5.30 15.58
N GLN A 286 35.70 6.53 16.08
CA GLN A 286 35.30 6.85 17.44
C GLN A 286 33.80 6.64 17.66
N SER A 287 32.95 7.05 16.72
CA SER A 287 31.50 6.84 16.75
C SER A 287 31.14 5.36 16.68
N VAL A 288 31.80 4.57 15.80
CA VAL A 288 31.63 3.13 15.73
C VAL A 288 32.03 2.46 17.05
N ARG A 289 33.12 2.90 17.68
CA ARG A 289 33.55 2.39 18.97
C ARG A 289 32.53 2.65 20.07
N GLN A 290 31.98 3.87 20.15
CA GLN A 290 30.94 4.22 21.13
C GLN A 290 29.68 3.36 20.96
N VAL A 291 29.23 3.14 19.72
CA VAL A 291 28.09 2.27 19.41
C VAL A 291 28.38 0.82 19.81
N THR A 292 29.58 0.33 19.53
CA THR A 292 29.98 -1.03 19.89
C THR A 292 30.04 -1.21 21.41
N GLU A 293 30.59 -0.25 22.14
CA GLU A 293 30.63 -0.26 23.61
C GLU A 293 29.25 -0.17 24.24
N TRP A 294 28.34 0.59 23.60
CA TRP A 294 26.94 0.64 24.04
C TRP A 294 26.27 -0.73 23.90
N PHE A 295 26.41 -1.39 22.75
CA PHE A 295 25.89 -2.74 22.54
C PHE A 295 26.48 -3.79 23.50
N ASP A 296 27.78 -3.72 23.78
CA ASP A 296 28.42 -4.64 24.71
C ASP A 296 27.95 -4.42 26.15
N ARG A 297 27.70 -3.17 26.56
CA ARG A 297 27.14 -2.85 27.89
C ARG A 297 25.68 -3.27 28.06
N HIS A 298 24.90 -3.31 26.97
CA HIS A 298 23.47 -3.62 26.99
C HIS A 298 23.15 -5.02 26.46
N ARG A 299 24.19 -5.83 26.23
CA ARG A 299 24.01 -7.20 25.77
C ARG A 299 23.37 -8.03 26.90
N PRO A 300 22.21 -8.68 26.65
CA PRO A 300 21.61 -9.55 27.66
C PRO A 300 22.60 -10.69 28.02
N PRO A 301 22.66 -11.12 29.29
CA PRO A 301 23.53 -12.21 29.71
C PRO A 301 23.23 -13.44 28.86
N ARG A 302 24.28 -14.08 28.36
CA ARG A 302 24.14 -15.38 27.65
C ARG A 302 23.48 -16.35 28.63
N ARG A 303 22.32 -16.85 28.27
CA ARG A 303 21.69 -17.94 29.06
C ARG A 303 22.60 -19.16 28.97
N PRO A 304 22.85 -19.86 30.09
CA PRO A 304 23.62 -21.07 30.12
C PRO A 304 23.01 -22.19 29.26
#